data_15a2ed5fb84cf5200b2d1ec651bf71db
#
_entry.id   15a2ed5fb84cf5200b2d1ec651bf71db
#
_cell.length_a   1.000
_cell.length_b   1.000
_cell.length_c   1.000
_cell.angle_alpha   90.00
_cell.angle_beta   90.00
_cell.angle_gamma   90.00
#
_symmetry.space_group_name_H-M   'P 1'
#
loop_
_entity.id
_entity.type
_entity.pdbx_description
1 polymer ?
#
loop_
_entity_poly.entity_id
_entity_poly.type
_entity_poly.pdbx_seq_one_letter_code
_entity_poly.pdbx_strand_id
1 'polypeptide(L)'
;MTKKDYIEGKTKAGFAYKIKYNNLNNMELLDVFAEVDENPLAVAKAINMLLGKEGKKALYDFVRLEDGTVPAYLVTENLMEIFSSIKEIKN
;
A
#
# COMPACT_ATOMS: atom_id res chain seq x y z
N MET A 1 -16.34 -20.31 -3.14
CA MET A 1 -15.88 -19.87 -2.72
C MET A 1 -14.82 -19.25 -3.03
N THR A 2 -14.57 -18.51 -3.00
CA THR A 2 -13.67 -17.94 -3.49
C THR A 2 -12.63 -17.79 -2.69
N LYS A 3 -11.75 -18.03 -2.94
CA LYS A 3 -10.76 -18.08 -2.31
C LYS A 3 -10.02 -16.90 -2.43
N LYS A 4 -10.18 -16.05 -3.18
CA LYS A 4 -9.38 -14.98 -3.38
C LYS A 4 -9.91 -13.76 -2.77
N ASP A 5 -10.21 -13.77 -1.49
CA ASP A 5 -10.65 -12.58 -0.78
C ASP A 5 -9.48 -11.65 -0.52
N TYR A 6 -8.27 -12.18 -0.48
CA TYR A 6 -7.08 -11.40 -0.19
C TYR A 6 -5.96 -11.68 -1.16
N ILE A 7 -5.10 -10.69 -1.31
CA ILE A 7 -3.88 -10.86 -2.09
C ILE A 7 -2.72 -10.62 -1.14
N GLU A 8 -1.75 -11.50 -1.15
CA GLU A 8 -0.60 -11.40 -0.26
C GLU A 8 0.69 -11.29 -1.04
N GLY A 9 1.67 -10.61 -0.46
CA GLY A 9 2.96 -10.49 -1.10
C GLY A 9 3.96 -9.87 -0.15
N LYS A 10 5.13 -9.57 -0.66
CA LYS A 10 6.19 -9.01 0.12
C LYS A 10 7.00 -8.05 -0.75
N THR A 11 7.32 -6.88 -0.23
CA THR A 11 8.13 -5.93 -0.98
C THR A 11 9.59 -6.36 -0.93
N LYS A 12 10.41 -5.76 -1.77
CA LYS A 12 11.83 -6.05 -1.79
C LYS A 12 12.48 -5.76 -0.45
N ALA A 13 12.00 -4.74 0.24
CA ALA A 13 12.54 -4.40 1.55
C ALA A 13 12.14 -5.40 2.61
N GLY A 14 11.16 -6.26 2.34
CA GLY A 14 10.76 -7.28 3.28
C GLY A 14 9.43 -7.06 3.96
N PHE A 15 8.69 -6.03 3.56
CA PHE A 15 7.39 -5.79 4.17
C PHE A 15 6.36 -6.75 3.58
N ALA A 16 5.76 -7.58 4.44
CA ALA A 16 4.73 -8.52 4.01
C ALA A 16 3.38 -7.82 4.08
N TYR A 17 2.60 -7.92 3.02
CA TYR A 17 1.30 -7.26 2.99
C TYR A 17 0.20 -8.23 2.63
N LYS A 18 -1.02 -7.87 3.05
CA LYS A 18 -2.19 -8.67 2.76
C LYS A 18 -3.29 -7.67 2.47
N ILE A 19 -3.86 -7.74 1.29
CA ILE A 19 -4.81 -6.75 0.82
C ILE A 19 -6.13 -7.40 0.47
N LYS A 20 -7.21 -6.80 0.95
CA LYS A 20 -8.53 -7.28 0.60
C LYS A 20 -8.76 -7.00 -0.86
N TYR A 21 -9.26 -8.00 -1.57
CA TYR A 21 -9.48 -7.84 -2.99
C TYR A 21 -10.41 -6.66 -3.29
N ASN A 22 -11.43 -6.45 -2.47
CA ASN A 22 -12.35 -5.35 -2.70
C ASN A 22 -11.67 -3.98 -2.57
N ASN A 23 -10.60 -3.90 -1.82
CA ASN A 23 -9.88 -2.64 -1.72
C ASN A 23 -9.20 -2.31 -3.04
N LEU A 24 -8.81 -3.32 -3.79
CA LEU A 24 -8.17 -3.11 -5.07
C LEU A 24 -9.17 -2.77 -6.14
N ASN A 25 -10.33 -3.38 -6.08
CA ASN A 25 -11.33 -3.17 -7.09
C ASN A 25 -12.18 -1.96 -6.71
N ASN A 26 -11.51 -0.82 -6.60
CA ASN A 26 -12.14 0.39 -6.10
C ASN A 26 -11.66 1.57 -6.92
N MET A 27 -12.56 2.12 -7.70
CA MET A 27 -12.20 3.24 -8.57
C MET A 27 -11.67 4.43 -7.80
N GLU A 28 -12.19 4.65 -6.61
CA GLU A 28 -11.73 5.78 -5.81
C GLU A 28 -10.28 5.61 -5.38
N LEU A 29 -9.83 4.37 -5.18
CA LEU A 29 -8.44 4.14 -4.88
C LEU A 29 -7.58 4.57 -6.05
N LEU A 30 -8.02 4.24 -7.26
CA LEU A 30 -7.28 4.61 -8.45
C LEU A 30 -7.20 6.13 -8.61
N ASP A 31 -8.28 6.82 -8.28
CA ASP A 31 -8.30 8.28 -8.33
C ASP A 31 -7.28 8.87 -7.37
N VAL A 32 -7.25 8.34 -6.16
CA VAL A 32 -6.30 8.84 -5.16
C VAL A 32 -4.88 8.52 -5.58
N PHE A 33 -4.69 7.32 -6.09
CA PHE A 33 -3.37 6.86 -6.48
C PHE A 33 -2.80 7.72 -7.62
N ALA A 34 -3.66 8.17 -8.50
CA ALA A 34 -3.22 9.01 -9.61
C ALA A 34 -2.65 10.35 -9.13
N GLU A 35 -3.02 10.77 -7.93
CA GLU A 35 -2.55 12.04 -7.38
C GLU A 35 -1.28 11.92 -6.57
N VAL A 36 -0.83 10.71 -6.32
CA VAL A 36 0.28 10.49 -5.40
C VAL A 36 1.56 11.21 -5.85
N ASP A 37 1.82 11.25 -7.14
CA ASP A 37 3.03 11.89 -7.63
C ASP A 37 3.03 13.40 -7.41
N GLU A 38 1.87 14.01 -7.47
CA GLU A 38 1.78 15.46 -7.37
C GLU A 38 1.42 15.94 -5.99
N ASN A 39 0.81 15.08 -5.21
CA ASN A 39 0.33 15.47 -3.89
C ASN A 39 0.78 14.45 -2.86
N PRO A 40 1.86 14.76 -2.14
CA PRO A 40 2.37 13.81 -1.15
C PRO A 40 1.33 13.41 -0.10
N LEU A 41 0.37 14.29 0.15
CA LEU A 41 -0.65 13.97 1.14
C LEU A 41 -1.56 12.85 0.68
N ALA A 42 -1.64 12.63 -0.62
CA ALA A 42 -2.47 11.56 -1.15
C ALA A 42 -1.89 10.18 -0.83
N VAL A 43 -0.59 10.13 -0.52
CA VAL A 43 0.05 8.86 -0.18
C VAL A 43 -0.60 8.22 1.05
N ALA A 44 -0.81 9.01 2.09
CA ALA A 44 -1.41 8.48 3.31
C ALA A 44 -2.81 7.94 3.05
N LYS A 45 -3.58 8.66 2.25
CA LYS A 45 -4.93 8.23 1.95
C LYS A 45 -4.93 6.96 1.12
N ALA A 46 -4.04 6.89 0.14
CA ALA A 46 -3.95 5.70 -0.71
C ALA A 46 -3.59 4.47 0.11
N ILE A 47 -2.64 4.62 1.03
CA ILE A 47 -2.24 3.49 1.86
C ILE A 47 -3.39 3.03 2.74
N ASN A 48 -4.12 3.98 3.30
CA ASN A 48 -5.23 3.61 4.16
C ASN A 48 -6.31 2.88 3.38
N MET A 49 -6.58 3.31 2.15
CA MET A 49 -7.57 2.66 1.32
C MET A 49 -7.12 1.27 0.88
N LEU A 50 -5.84 1.14 0.59
CA LEU A 50 -5.31 -0.11 0.08
C LEU A 50 -5.10 -1.15 1.17
N LEU A 51 -4.42 -0.78 2.24
CA LEU A 51 -4.03 -1.71 3.29
C LEU A 51 -4.94 -1.72 4.49
N GLY A 52 -5.77 -0.72 4.61
CA GLY A 52 -6.61 -0.58 5.79
C GLY A 52 -5.81 0.02 6.93
N LYS A 53 -6.50 0.31 8.01
CA LYS A 53 -5.90 0.96 9.15
C LYS A 53 -4.76 0.15 9.76
N GLU A 54 -4.97 -1.13 9.90
CA GLU A 54 -3.95 -1.98 10.51
C GLU A 54 -2.76 -2.17 9.59
N GLY A 55 -3.01 -2.32 8.29
CA GLY A 55 -1.93 -2.47 7.34
C GLY A 55 -1.09 -1.21 7.24
N LYS A 56 -1.74 -0.06 7.31
CA LYS A 56 -1.04 1.21 7.29
C LYS A 56 -0.12 1.33 8.51
N LYS A 57 -0.63 0.94 9.67
CA LYS A 57 0.17 0.99 10.88
C LYS A 57 1.37 0.06 10.77
N ALA A 58 1.14 -1.13 10.23
CA ALA A 58 2.21 -2.10 10.09
C ALA A 58 3.30 -1.59 9.15
N LEU A 59 2.91 -0.94 8.06
CA LEU A 59 3.89 -0.40 7.13
C LEU A 59 4.67 0.73 7.78
N TYR A 60 3.99 1.62 8.48
CA TYR A 60 4.67 2.72 9.15
C TYR A 60 5.67 2.19 10.17
N ASP A 61 5.27 1.18 10.95
CA ASP A 61 6.16 0.61 11.95
C ASP A 61 7.34 -0.08 11.29
N PHE A 62 7.10 -0.69 10.15
CA PHE A 62 8.15 -1.41 9.43
C PHE A 62 9.27 -0.47 8.97
N VAL A 63 8.91 0.75 8.52
CA VAL A 63 9.92 1.68 8.02
C VAL A 63 10.37 2.71 9.06
N ARG A 64 9.79 2.66 10.25
CA ARG A 64 10.09 3.65 11.28
C ARG A 64 11.55 3.62 11.69
N LEU A 65 12.14 4.81 11.82
CA LEU A 65 13.52 4.91 12.22
C LEU A 65 13.65 4.88 13.74
N GLU A 66 14.89 4.81 14.20
CA GLU A 66 15.14 4.74 15.64
C GLU A 66 14.64 5.96 16.37
N ASP A 67 14.65 7.13 15.71
CA ASP A 67 14.18 8.34 16.36
C ASP A 67 12.66 8.47 16.35
N GLY A 68 11.97 7.46 15.82
CA GLY A 68 10.51 7.45 15.84
C GLY A 68 9.85 8.00 14.59
N THR A 69 10.61 8.58 13.67
CA THR A 69 10.00 9.16 12.48
C THR A 69 9.74 8.08 11.44
N VAL A 70 8.78 8.35 10.59
CA VAL A 70 8.39 7.45 9.52
C VAL A 70 8.75 8.15 8.20
N PRO A 71 9.84 7.72 7.53
CA PRO A 71 10.25 8.43 6.32
C PRO A 71 9.23 8.30 5.22
N ALA A 72 8.75 9.43 4.73
CA ALA A 72 7.72 9.43 3.70
C ALA A 72 8.18 8.72 2.44
N TYR A 73 9.45 8.88 2.06
CA TYR A 73 9.89 8.28 0.81
C TYR A 73 9.93 6.76 0.89
N LEU A 74 10.21 6.20 2.07
CA LEU A 74 10.21 4.75 2.21
C LEU A 74 8.79 4.21 2.15
N VAL A 75 7.85 4.94 2.73
CA VAL A 75 6.45 4.56 2.67
C VAL A 75 6.00 4.58 1.22
N THR A 76 6.34 5.63 0.50
CA THR A 76 5.94 5.77 -0.89
C THR A 76 6.56 4.68 -1.76
N GLU A 77 7.82 4.36 -1.54
CA GLU A 77 8.46 3.29 -2.31
C GLU A 77 7.76 1.97 -2.13
N ASN A 78 7.43 1.63 -0.89
CA ASN A 78 6.73 0.38 -0.64
C ASN A 78 5.35 0.39 -1.26
N LEU A 79 4.65 1.52 -1.18
CA LEU A 79 3.33 1.63 -1.78
C LEU A 79 3.38 1.41 -3.29
N MET A 80 4.33 2.06 -3.95
CA MET A 80 4.43 1.94 -5.39
C MET A 80 4.78 0.52 -5.80
N GLU A 81 5.64 -0.12 -5.04
CA GLU A 81 6.01 -1.49 -5.33
C GLU A 81 4.84 -2.44 -5.17
N ILE A 82 4.05 -2.25 -4.11
CA ILE A 82 2.87 -3.08 -3.89
C ILE A 82 1.90 -2.93 -5.06
N PHE A 83 1.66 -1.69 -5.46
CA PHE A 83 0.72 -1.42 -6.53
C PHE A 83 1.19 -2.02 -7.85
N SER A 84 2.48 -1.96 -8.10
CA SER A 84 3.07 -2.52 -9.30
C SER A 84 2.90 -4.03 -9.36
N SER A 85 3.13 -4.68 -8.22
CA SER A 85 2.97 -6.13 -8.14
C SER A 85 1.55 -6.55 -8.43
N ILE A 86 0.60 -5.80 -7.88
CA ILE A 86 -0.80 -6.12 -8.07
C ILE A 86 -1.19 -5.99 -9.53
N LYS A 87 -0.66 -4.96 -10.17
CA LYS A 87 -0.93 -4.75 -11.56
C LYS A 87 -0.50 -5.95 -12.40
N GLU A 88 0.66 -6.50 -12.09
CA GLU A 88 1.16 -7.66 -12.81
C GLU A 88 0.30 -8.87 -12.57
N ILE A 89 -0.13 -9.05 -11.35
CA ILE A 89 -0.94 -10.19 -11.02
C ILE A 89 -2.27 -10.15 -11.77
N LYS A 90 -2.80 -8.95 -11.94
CA LYS A 90 -4.05 -8.83 -12.61
C LYS A 90 -4.01 -9.27 -14.06
N ASN A 91 -2.90 -9.17 -14.66
CA ASN A 91 -2.77 -9.65 -16.01
C ASN A 91 -2.54 -11.13 -16.03
#